data_c1431ecc72860896c9ac1cdb40227a1d
#
_entry.id   c1431ecc72860896c9ac1cdb40227a1d
#
_cell.length_a   1.000
_cell.length_b   1.000
_cell.length_c   1.000
_cell.angle_alpha   90.00
_cell.angle_beta   90.00
_cell.angle_gamma   90.00
#
_symmetry.space_group_name_H-M   'P 1'
#
loop_
_entity.id
_entity.type
_entity.pdbx_description
1 polymer ?
#
loop_
_entity_poly.entity_id
_entity_poly.type
_entity_poly.pdbx_seq_one_letter_code
_entity_poly.pdbx_strand_id
1 'polypeptide(L)'
;MWPKVSIIWLNHNSSNIMPIVLESLESIINLDYPSDKFELIVVDNGSNDGSFERIRYFLERRGNIRKKIIRLDRNLGFTGGNNVGFAARDKESRYVLLLNNDAVLFQESLKKLVEYAEIQNNVACLQGIVLKYGTKLIDTAGGFIDEFLQSHILGQSREYPWILRKPLYVTYADGSCVFYRIESILRCIGNKLFIDEFFGYGDDNVLGLMMWNYGYKSVAIPEVVAAHARNLTFGRKSAFLAYLNERNRIALTLITNTRYKSVVLLYALNYMLRNIAASTLKMWPESYASMRARALIDGIKLARKLRSRGIFIDIYKAPLIKIPLGYIEAFFAARRVASKYFDNWDVRILNYLIAE
;
A
#
# COMPACT_ATOMS: atom_id res chain seq x y z
N MET A 1 -13.65 -2.30 26.70
CA MET A 1 -14.65 -1.60 25.83
C MET A 1 -14.07 -1.49 24.43
N TRP A 2 -14.82 -1.85 23.38
CA TRP A 2 -14.33 -1.79 22.00
C TRP A 2 -14.07 -0.35 21.56
N PRO A 3 -12.89 -0.02 20.98
CA PRO A 3 -12.59 1.31 20.46
C PRO A 3 -13.38 1.61 19.18
N LYS A 4 -13.55 2.90 18.86
CA LYS A 4 -14.14 3.30 17.58
C LYS A 4 -13.15 3.12 16.42
N VAL A 5 -13.65 2.66 15.27
CA VAL A 5 -12.91 2.45 14.04
C VAL A 5 -13.61 3.13 12.88
N SER A 6 -12.87 3.87 12.04
CA SER A 6 -13.36 4.36 10.75
C SER A 6 -12.84 3.47 9.64
N ILE A 7 -13.72 2.89 8.83
CA ILE A 7 -13.36 2.07 7.65
C ILE A 7 -13.43 2.98 6.44
N ILE A 8 -12.29 3.18 5.75
CA ILE A 8 -12.21 3.97 4.52
C ILE A 8 -12.20 3.00 3.35
N TRP A 9 -13.14 3.19 2.44
CA TRP A 9 -13.35 2.37 1.26
C TRP A 9 -13.40 3.25 0.02
N LEU A 10 -12.45 3.07 -0.91
CA LEU A 10 -12.23 3.93 -2.06
C LEU A 10 -12.72 3.27 -3.33
N ASN A 11 -13.60 3.95 -4.08
CA ASN A 11 -14.08 3.52 -5.40
C ASN A 11 -13.53 4.42 -6.52
N HIS A 12 -13.23 3.81 -7.67
CA HIS A 12 -13.02 4.51 -8.93
C HIS A 12 -13.27 3.59 -10.11
N ASN A 13 -14.28 3.93 -10.95
CA ASN A 13 -14.59 3.25 -12.20
C ASN A 13 -14.60 1.72 -12.09
N SER A 14 -15.51 1.16 -11.27
CA SER A 14 -15.55 -0.25 -10.94
C SER A 14 -16.81 -1.00 -11.46
N SER A 15 -17.52 -0.44 -12.44
CA SER A 15 -18.76 -1.06 -12.95
C SER A 15 -18.55 -2.46 -13.54
N ASN A 16 -17.37 -2.72 -14.11
CA ASN A 16 -16.99 -4.01 -14.69
C ASN A 16 -16.71 -5.10 -13.65
N ILE A 17 -16.48 -4.73 -12.39
CA ILE A 17 -16.22 -5.63 -11.27
C ILE A 17 -17.29 -5.53 -10.17
N MET A 18 -18.45 -5.01 -10.48
CA MET A 18 -19.49 -4.69 -9.52
C MET A 18 -19.89 -5.85 -8.58
N PRO A 19 -19.93 -7.12 -8.99
CA PRO A 19 -20.23 -8.21 -8.07
C PRO A 19 -19.30 -8.24 -6.85
N ILE A 20 -17.97 -8.18 -7.05
CA ILE A 20 -17.01 -8.17 -5.93
C ILE A 20 -17.04 -6.86 -5.15
N VAL A 21 -17.33 -5.74 -5.80
CA VAL A 21 -17.51 -4.42 -5.16
C VAL A 21 -18.67 -4.46 -4.15
N LEU A 22 -19.79 -5.03 -4.53
CA LEU A 22 -20.96 -5.18 -3.64
C LEU A 22 -20.69 -6.21 -2.55
N GLU A 23 -19.98 -7.30 -2.84
CA GLU A 23 -19.56 -8.29 -1.83
C GLU A 23 -18.59 -7.67 -0.81
N SER A 24 -17.68 -6.82 -1.25
CA SER A 24 -16.79 -6.06 -0.36
C SER A 24 -17.58 -5.19 0.62
N LEU A 25 -18.57 -4.45 0.13
CA LEU A 25 -19.44 -3.63 0.97
C LEU A 25 -20.30 -4.48 1.93
N GLU A 26 -20.85 -5.59 1.45
CA GLU A 26 -21.63 -6.52 2.28
C GLU A 26 -20.77 -7.12 3.39
N SER A 27 -19.49 -7.42 3.12
CA SER A 27 -18.57 -7.95 4.13
C SER A 27 -18.32 -6.97 5.28
N ILE A 28 -18.30 -5.65 5.00
CA ILE A 28 -18.18 -4.62 6.02
C ILE A 28 -19.45 -4.53 6.88
N ILE A 29 -20.62 -4.63 6.24
CA ILE A 29 -21.93 -4.56 6.92
C ILE A 29 -22.11 -5.72 7.90
N ASN A 30 -21.57 -6.89 7.55
CA ASN A 30 -21.71 -8.13 8.31
C ASN A 30 -20.54 -8.41 9.28
N LEU A 31 -19.70 -7.40 9.61
CA LEU A 31 -18.62 -7.58 10.56
C LEU A 31 -19.14 -7.92 11.96
N ASP A 32 -18.47 -8.88 12.63
CA ASP A 32 -18.65 -9.16 14.06
C ASP A 32 -17.93 -8.10 14.90
N TYR A 33 -18.50 -6.91 14.92
CA TYR A 33 -18.03 -5.78 15.70
C TYR A 33 -19.23 -4.89 16.08
N PRO A 34 -19.27 -4.28 17.29
CA PRO A 34 -20.44 -3.48 17.67
C PRO A 34 -20.73 -2.37 16.66
N SER A 35 -21.94 -2.31 16.13
CA SER A 35 -22.33 -1.43 15.02
C SER A 35 -22.26 0.06 15.36
N ASP A 36 -22.29 0.42 16.67
CA ASP A 36 -22.07 1.78 17.18
C ASP A 36 -20.59 2.13 17.31
N LYS A 37 -19.68 1.16 17.14
CA LYS A 37 -18.23 1.30 17.29
C LYS A 37 -17.45 1.36 15.97
N PHE A 38 -18.13 1.29 14.85
CA PHE A 38 -17.47 1.56 13.57
C PHE A 38 -18.34 2.38 12.62
N GLU A 39 -17.71 3.00 11.66
CA GLU A 39 -18.37 3.70 10.56
C GLU A 39 -17.72 3.31 9.24
N LEU A 40 -18.50 3.32 8.16
CA LEU A 40 -18.07 3.16 6.79
C LEU A 40 -18.00 4.50 6.09
N ILE A 41 -16.84 4.87 5.54
CA ILE A 41 -16.62 6.06 4.74
C ILE A 41 -16.33 5.61 3.31
N VAL A 42 -17.31 5.75 2.45
CA VAL A 42 -17.20 5.48 1.02
C VAL A 42 -16.79 6.73 0.30
N VAL A 43 -15.66 6.68 -0.38
CA VAL A 43 -15.18 7.78 -1.22
C VAL A 43 -15.22 7.32 -2.67
N ASP A 44 -16.08 7.93 -3.47
CA ASP A 44 -16.05 7.78 -4.91
C ASP A 44 -15.08 8.79 -5.52
N ASN A 45 -14.02 8.30 -6.11
CA ASN A 45 -12.89 9.09 -6.60
C ASN A 45 -13.11 9.56 -8.04
N GLY A 46 -14.25 10.21 -8.30
CA GLY A 46 -14.61 10.79 -9.60
C GLY A 46 -14.97 9.74 -10.65
N SER A 47 -15.78 8.73 -10.30
CA SER A 47 -16.25 7.73 -11.26
C SER A 47 -17.24 8.31 -12.27
N ASN A 48 -17.15 7.81 -13.51
CA ASN A 48 -18.02 8.20 -14.61
C ASN A 48 -18.62 7.00 -15.38
N ASP A 49 -18.53 5.80 -14.80
CA ASP A 49 -18.94 4.52 -15.40
C ASP A 49 -20.25 3.96 -14.81
N GLY A 50 -20.95 4.73 -13.97
CA GLY A 50 -22.18 4.32 -13.29
C GLY A 50 -21.97 3.49 -12.03
N SER A 51 -20.71 3.22 -11.64
CA SER A 51 -20.41 2.46 -10.42
C SER A 51 -20.87 3.17 -9.15
N PHE A 52 -20.71 4.49 -9.08
CA PHE A 52 -21.13 5.30 -7.93
C PHE A 52 -22.63 5.16 -7.65
N GLU A 53 -23.47 5.27 -8.66
CA GLU A 53 -24.93 5.22 -8.55
C GLU A 53 -25.38 3.85 -8.03
N ARG A 54 -24.75 2.77 -8.50
CA ARG A 54 -25.03 1.39 -8.06
C ARG A 54 -24.60 1.16 -6.59
N ILE A 55 -23.42 1.66 -6.20
CA ILE A 55 -22.90 1.60 -4.84
C ILE A 55 -23.82 2.37 -3.89
N ARG A 56 -24.21 3.61 -4.26
CA ARG A 56 -25.11 4.44 -3.47
C ARG A 56 -26.46 3.75 -3.25
N TYR A 57 -27.08 3.26 -4.34
CA TYR A 57 -28.34 2.52 -4.28
C TYR A 57 -28.26 1.29 -3.37
N PHE A 58 -27.17 0.54 -3.43
CA PHE A 58 -26.93 -0.60 -2.56
C PHE A 58 -26.88 -0.20 -1.08
N LEU A 59 -26.12 0.83 -0.76
CA LEU A 59 -25.92 1.29 0.62
C LEU A 59 -27.15 1.96 1.24
N GLU A 60 -27.97 2.68 0.45
CA GLU A 60 -29.20 3.32 0.91
C GLU A 60 -30.23 2.28 1.43
N ARG A 61 -30.17 1.05 0.93
CA ARG A 61 -31.04 -0.06 1.33
C ARG A 61 -30.51 -0.92 2.49
N ARG A 62 -29.33 -0.62 2.98
CA ARG A 62 -28.67 -1.30 4.11
C ARG A 62 -28.57 -0.34 5.30
N GLY A 63 -29.49 -0.49 6.28
CA GLY A 63 -29.75 0.54 7.29
C GLY A 63 -28.84 0.57 8.52
N ASN A 64 -28.18 -0.51 8.87
CA ASN A 64 -27.77 -0.76 10.24
C ASN A 64 -26.37 -0.27 10.65
N ILE A 65 -25.61 0.41 9.78
CA ILE A 65 -24.29 0.95 10.12
C ILE A 65 -24.21 2.44 9.87
N ARG A 66 -23.38 3.14 10.65
CA ARG A 66 -23.04 4.54 10.40
C ARG A 66 -22.24 4.61 9.09
N LYS A 67 -22.69 5.40 8.13
CA LYS A 67 -22.02 5.54 6.83
C LYS A 67 -21.98 6.97 6.35
N LYS A 68 -20.87 7.32 5.66
CA LYS A 68 -20.68 8.57 4.94
C LYS A 68 -20.36 8.23 3.50
N ILE A 69 -21.01 8.87 2.55
CA ILE A 69 -20.79 8.69 1.11
C ILE A 69 -20.33 10.02 0.55
N ILE A 70 -19.13 10.06 0.00
CA ILE A 70 -18.48 11.25 -0.54
C ILE A 70 -18.19 10.98 -2.01
N ARG A 71 -18.63 11.89 -2.89
CA ARG A 71 -18.30 11.85 -4.31
C ARG A 71 -17.35 13.00 -4.64
N LEU A 72 -16.24 12.68 -5.29
CA LEU A 72 -15.27 13.67 -5.78
C LEU A 72 -15.55 13.99 -7.25
N ASP A 73 -15.23 15.21 -7.64
CA ASP A 73 -15.42 15.67 -9.03
C ASP A 73 -14.40 15.05 -10.00
N ARG A 74 -13.27 14.56 -9.50
CA ARG A 74 -12.18 13.97 -10.28
C ARG A 74 -11.39 12.95 -9.49
N ASN A 75 -10.64 12.12 -10.20
CA ASN A 75 -9.71 11.17 -9.60
C ASN A 75 -8.49 11.90 -8.99
N LEU A 76 -8.34 11.82 -7.66
CA LEU A 76 -7.21 12.35 -6.89
C LEU A 76 -6.11 11.31 -6.65
N GLY A 77 -6.21 10.12 -7.27
CA GLY A 77 -5.35 8.98 -6.99
C GLY A 77 -5.74 8.26 -5.71
N PHE A 78 -5.03 7.18 -5.44
CA PHE A 78 -5.23 6.38 -4.22
C PHE A 78 -4.97 7.23 -2.96
N THR A 79 -3.87 7.97 -2.94
CA THR A 79 -3.47 8.81 -1.81
C THR A 79 -4.48 9.92 -1.51
N GLY A 80 -4.87 10.68 -2.53
CA GLY A 80 -5.80 11.79 -2.37
C GLY A 80 -7.20 11.34 -1.96
N GLY A 81 -7.73 10.28 -2.58
CA GLY A 81 -9.04 9.72 -2.22
C GLY A 81 -9.08 9.21 -0.78
N ASN A 82 -8.07 8.46 -0.35
CA ASN A 82 -7.97 7.99 1.03
C ASN A 82 -7.76 9.13 2.04
N ASN A 83 -7.06 10.19 1.66
CA ASN A 83 -6.92 11.39 2.51
C ASN A 83 -8.25 12.10 2.73
N VAL A 84 -9.13 12.15 1.71
CA VAL A 84 -10.50 12.68 1.88
C VAL A 84 -11.28 11.81 2.86
N GLY A 85 -11.23 10.49 2.72
CA GLY A 85 -11.84 9.55 3.67
C GLY A 85 -11.29 9.74 5.10
N PHE A 86 -9.98 9.87 5.25
CA PHE A 86 -9.33 10.10 6.54
C PHE A 86 -9.73 11.43 7.19
N ALA A 87 -9.91 12.48 6.40
CA ALA A 87 -10.40 13.78 6.89
C ALA A 87 -11.85 13.70 7.40
N ALA A 88 -12.68 12.86 6.76
CA ALA A 88 -14.09 12.67 7.09
C ALA A 88 -14.34 11.71 8.28
N ARG A 89 -13.29 11.06 8.81
CA ARG A 89 -13.41 10.09 9.91
C ARG A 89 -14.05 10.68 11.18
N ASP A 90 -14.69 9.85 11.98
CA ASP A 90 -15.10 10.21 13.33
C ASP A 90 -13.85 10.61 14.12
N LYS A 91 -13.89 11.78 14.77
CA LYS A 91 -12.75 12.30 15.56
C LYS A 91 -12.45 11.46 16.82
N GLU A 92 -13.41 10.68 17.26
CA GLU A 92 -13.26 9.74 18.37
C GLU A 92 -12.74 8.37 17.93
N SER A 93 -12.63 8.12 16.61
CA SER A 93 -12.01 6.88 16.12
C SER A 93 -10.56 6.81 16.54
N ARG A 94 -10.20 5.69 17.15
CA ARG A 94 -8.83 5.39 17.56
C ARG A 94 -8.02 4.76 16.44
N TYR A 95 -8.71 4.08 15.54
CA TYR A 95 -8.15 3.35 14.42
C TYR A 95 -8.84 3.69 13.10
N VAL A 96 -8.10 3.48 12.02
CA VAL A 96 -8.63 3.49 10.66
C VAL A 96 -8.25 2.20 9.95
N LEU A 97 -9.24 1.56 9.31
CA LEU A 97 -9.04 0.45 8.40
C LEU A 97 -9.17 0.96 6.97
N LEU A 98 -8.14 0.79 6.15
CA LEU A 98 -8.28 0.93 4.69
C LEU A 98 -8.66 -0.40 4.10
N LEU A 99 -9.60 -0.38 3.17
CA LEU A 99 -10.02 -1.54 2.41
C LEU A 99 -10.24 -1.15 0.95
N ASN A 100 -9.60 -1.86 0.03
CA ASN A 100 -9.85 -1.71 -1.39
C ASN A 100 -11.26 -2.20 -1.75
N ASN A 101 -11.84 -1.63 -2.81
CA ASN A 101 -13.19 -1.99 -3.27
C ASN A 101 -13.30 -3.39 -3.89
N ASP A 102 -12.19 -4.05 -4.14
CA ASP A 102 -12.09 -5.43 -4.62
C ASP A 102 -11.51 -6.38 -3.55
N ALA A 103 -11.59 -5.97 -2.26
CA ALA A 103 -11.21 -6.78 -1.11
C ALA A 103 -12.43 -7.06 -0.22
N VAL A 104 -12.58 -8.31 0.21
CA VAL A 104 -13.69 -8.83 1.04
C VAL A 104 -13.14 -9.18 2.41
N LEU A 105 -13.68 -8.60 3.48
CA LEU A 105 -13.29 -8.90 4.86
C LEU A 105 -13.93 -10.20 5.34
N PHE A 106 -13.23 -10.93 6.19
CA PHE A 106 -13.87 -11.99 6.97
C PHE A 106 -14.56 -11.41 8.20
N GLN A 107 -15.60 -12.06 8.67
CA GLN A 107 -16.51 -11.54 9.68
C GLN A 107 -15.81 -11.09 10.97
N GLU A 108 -14.81 -11.83 11.45
CA GLU A 108 -14.07 -11.52 12.68
C GLU A 108 -12.87 -10.60 12.49
N SER A 109 -12.59 -10.14 11.25
CA SER A 109 -11.35 -9.45 10.90
C SER A 109 -11.10 -8.19 11.72
N LEU A 110 -12.13 -7.35 11.86
CA LEU A 110 -11.99 -6.10 12.60
C LEU A 110 -11.70 -6.34 14.08
N LYS A 111 -12.35 -7.33 14.67
CA LYS A 111 -12.14 -7.75 16.06
C LYS A 111 -10.70 -8.20 16.30
N LYS A 112 -10.20 -9.11 15.46
CA LYS A 112 -8.83 -9.60 15.54
C LYS A 112 -7.80 -8.47 15.38
N LEU A 113 -7.98 -7.59 14.40
CA LEU A 113 -7.09 -6.45 14.18
C LEU A 113 -7.05 -5.51 15.40
N VAL A 114 -8.20 -5.23 16.01
CA VAL A 114 -8.28 -4.41 17.22
C VAL A 114 -7.61 -5.11 18.40
N GLU A 115 -7.86 -6.39 18.64
CA GLU A 115 -7.24 -7.15 19.73
C GLU A 115 -5.71 -7.09 19.65
N TYR A 116 -5.11 -7.32 18.49
CA TYR A 116 -3.67 -7.19 18.30
C TYR A 116 -3.17 -5.73 18.47
N ALA A 117 -3.93 -4.74 18.01
CA ALA A 117 -3.54 -3.35 18.15
C ALA A 117 -3.55 -2.85 19.60
N GLU A 118 -4.39 -3.43 20.46
CA GLU A 118 -4.48 -3.06 21.88
C GLU A 118 -3.37 -3.67 22.74
N ILE A 119 -2.65 -4.69 22.26
CA ILE A 119 -1.55 -5.34 23.00
C ILE A 119 -0.35 -4.40 23.13
N GLN A 120 0.01 -3.69 22.05
CA GLN A 120 1.21 -2.84 22.01
C GLN A 120 0.93 -1.43 21.53
N ASN A 121 1.23 -0.44 22.34
CA ASN A 121 0.95 0.97 22.04
C ASN A 121 1.86 1.56 20.94
N ASN A 122 3.04 1.00 20.69
CA ASN A 122 4.00 1.47 19.69
C ASN A 122 3.75 0.88 18.28
N VAL A 123 2.76 -0.01 18.12
CA VAL A 123 2.35 -0.52 16.82
C VAL A 123 1.48 0.53 16.11
N ALA A 124 2.00 1.06 15.00
CA ALA A 124 1.33 2.05 14.17
C ALA A 124 0.40 1.42 13.14
N CYS A 125 0.79 0.29 12.56
CA CYS A 125 -0.06 -0.42 11.63
C CYS A 125 0.05 -1.94 11.79
N LEU A 126 -1.05 -2.59 11.48
CA LEU A 126 -1.17 -4.05 11.42
C LEU A 126 -1.56 -4.48 10.01
N GLN A 127 -0.89 -5.53 9.56
CA GLN A 127 -1.22 -6.24 8.34
C GLN A 127 -1.64 -7.67 8.69
N GLY A 128 -2.91 -8.01 8.49
CA GLY A 128 -3.33 -9.40 8.50
C GLY A 128 -2.98 -10.11 7.18
N ILE A 129 -3.05 -11.42 7.18
CA ILE A 129 -2.90 -12.20 5.94
C ILE A 129 -4.13 -11.92 5.05
N VAL A 130 -3.86 -11.45 3.84
CA VAL A 130 -4.86 -11.27 2.79
C VAL A 130 -4.68 -12.38 1.77
N LEU A 131 -5.73 -13.13 1.47
CA LEU A 131 -5.72 -14.19 0.47
C LEU A 131 -6.03 -13.62 -0.92
N LYS A 132 -5.61 -14.31 -1.97
CA LYS A 132 -6.15 -14.05 -3.31
C LYS A 132 -7.58 -14.57 -3.37
N TYR A 133 -8.48 -13.72 -3.80
CA TYR A 133 -9.92 -14.03 -3.85
C TYR A 133 -10.21 -15.36 -4.55
N GLY A 134 -11.06 -16.16 -3.95
CA GLY A 134 -11.43 -17.48 -4.46
C GLY A 134 -10.35 -18.57 -4.36
N THR A 135 -9.23 -18.33 -3.65
CA THR A 135 -8.14 -19.29 -3.50
C THR A 135 -7.63 -19.37 -2.07
N LYS A 136 -6.74 -20.34 -1.79
CA LYS A 136 -5.95 -20.41 -0.55
C LYS A 136 -4.57 -19.74 -0.67
N LEU A 137 -4.27 -19.11 -1.80
CA LEU A 137 -2.99 -18.46 -1.99
C LEU A 137 -2.97 -17.11 -1.28
N ILE A 138 -1.87 -16.80 -0.63
CA ILE A 138 -1.64 -15.49 -0.01
C ILE A 138 -1.42 -14.46 -1.11
N ASP A 139 -2.14 -13.35 -1.01
CA ASP A 139 -1.90 -12.15 -1.81
C ASP A 139 -0.84 -11.27 -1.13
N THR A 140 -1.00 -11.01 0.15
CA THR A 140 -0.05 -10.25 0.97
C THR A 140 -0.17 -10.56 2.45
N ALA A 141 0.95 -10.49 3.17
CA ALA A 141 1.02 -10.40 4.62
C ALA A 141 1.90 -9.20 5.04
N GLY A 142 1.78 -8.07 4.33
CA GLY A 142 2.68 -6.93 4.43
C GLY A 142 3.91 -7.07 3.54
N GLY A 143 4.93 -6.26 3.78
CA GLY A 143 6.09 -6.31 2.91
C GLY A 143 7.36 -5.72 3.48
N PHE A 144 8.43 -6.01 2.77
CA PHE A 144 9.77 -5.48 3.01
C PHE A 144 10.22 -4.64 1.84
N ILE A 145 11.07 -3.66 2.14
CA ILE A 145 11.81 -2.91 1.13
C ILE A 145 13.26 -3.37 1.18
N ASP A 146 13.89 -3.53 0.02
CA ASP A 146 15.32 -3.74 -0.06
C ASP A 146 16.10 -2.41 -0.14
N GLU A 147 17.42 -2.48 -0.09
CA GLU A 147 18.28 -1.30 -0.18
C GLU A 147 18.28 -0.64 -1.59
N PHE A 148 17.70 -1.27 -2.63
CA PHE A 148 17.38 -0.64 -3.91
C PHE A 148 16.00 0.02 -3.93
N LEU A 149 15.31 0.02 -2.78
CA LEU A 149 13.96 0.56 -2.61
C LEU A 149 12.91 -0.16 -3.48
N GLN A 150 13.12 -1.44 -3.72
CA GLN A 150 12.14 -2.34 -4.33
C GLN A 150 11.30 -2.99 -3.23
N SER A 151 10.01 -3.13 -3.50
CA SER A 151 9.06 -3.77 -2.58
C SER A 151 9.02 -5.27 -2.79
N HIS A 152 9.00 -6.01 -1.68
CA HIS A 152 8.88 -7.46 -1.64
C HIS A 152 7.70 -7.82 -0.76
N ILE A 153 6.67 -8.40 -1.35
CA ILE A 153 5.43 -8.76 -0.64
C ILE A 153 5.66 -10.07 0.12
N LEU A 154 5.40 -10.03 1.42
CA LEU A 154 5.55 -11.19 2.30
C LEU A 154 4.46 -12.24 2.01
N GLY A 155 4.87 -13.49 1.84
CA GLY A 155 3.99 -14.64 1.62
C GLY A 155 3.33 -14.71 0.24
N GLN A 156 3.64 -13.81 -0.69
CA GLN A 156 2.97 -13.74 -1.99
C GLN A 156 2.99 -15.07 -2.74
N SER A 157 1.81 -15.56 -3.13
CA SER A 157 1.60 -16.82 -3.83
C SER A 157 1.98 -18.09 -3.04
N ARG A 158 2.24 -17.97 -1.73
CA ARG A 158 2.34 -19.12 -0.82
C ARG A 158 0.94 -19.61 -0.47
N GLU A 159 0.81 -20.90 -0.24
CA GLU A 159 -0.46 -21.50 0.16
C GLU A 159 -0.69 -21.33 1.68
N TYR A 160 -1.90 -20.95 2.05
CA TYR A 160 -2.33 -20.90 3.45
C TYR A 160 -2.93 -22.26 3.89
N PRO A 161 -2.62 -22.77 5.09
CA PRO A 161 -1.85 -22.15 6.15
C PRO A 161 -0.34 -22.12 5.86
N TRP A 162 0.33 -21.00 6.21
CA TRP A 162 1.72 -20.73 5.93
C TRP A 162 2.56 -20.67 7.23
N ILE A 163 3.89 -20.51 7.09
CA ILE A 163 4.83 -20.56 8.21
C ILE A 163 4.75 -19.37 9.18
N LEU A 164 4.07 -18.26 8.81
CA LEU A 164 3.83 -17.15 9.73
C LEU A 164 2.90 -17.61 10.87
N ARG A 165 3.47 -17.83 12.07
CA ARG A 165 2.76 -18.31 13.25
C ARG A 165 2.73 -17.31 14.40
N LYS A 166 3.55 -16.26 14.33
CA LYS A 166 3.68 -15.20 15.32
C LYS A 166 3.71 -13.84 14.63
N PRO A 167 3.37 -12.75 15.33
CA PRO A 167 3.53 -11.42 14.79
C PRO A 167 4.96 -11.15 14.34
N LEU A 168 5.14 -10.47 13.21
CA LEU A 168 6.42 -10.21 12.59
C LEU A 168 6.54 -8.72 12.24
N TYR A 169 7.68 -8.09 12.54
CA TYR A 169 7.97 -6.75 12.07
C TYR A 169 8.18 -6.72 10.56
N VAL A 170 7.46 -5.83 9.88
CA VAL A 170 7.56 -5.59 8.43
C VAL A 170 7.92 -4.14 8.14
N THR A 171 8.48 -3.86 6.97
CA THR A 171 8.79 -2.46 6.61
C THR A 171 7.51 -1.66 6.44
N TYR A 172 6.49 -2.24 5.80
CA TYR A 172 5.22 -1.58 5.50
C TYR A 172 4.07 -2.59 5.46
N ALA A 173 2.86 -2.07 5.60
CA ALA A 173 1.61 -2.79 5.36
C ALA A 173 1.06 -2.43 3.97
N ASP A 174 0.53 -3.41 3.23
CA ASP A 174 -0.04 -3.24 1.88
C ASP A 174 -1.41 -2.55 1.96
N GLY A 175 -1.59 -1.50 1.20
CA GLY A 175 -2.79 -0.64 1.23
C GLY A 175 -4.10 -1.31 0.80
N SER A 176 -4.08 -2.60 0.38
CA SER A 176 -5.31 -3.32 0.01
C SER A 176 -6.23 -3.62 1.19
N CYS A 177 -5.64 -3.92 2.37
CA CYS A 177 -6.37 -4.10 3.64
C CYS A 177 -5.39 -3.86 4.78
N VAL A 178 -5.37 -2.66 5.34
CA VAL A 178 -4.43 -2.28 6.40
C VAL A 178 -5.10 -1.53 7.53
N PHE A 179 -4.69 -1.82 8.77
CA PHE A 179 -5.22 -1.25 9.98
C PHE A 179 -4.21 -0.32 10.63
N TYR A 180 -4.56 0.96 10.79
CA TYR A 180 -3.67 2.00 11.32
C TYR A 180 -4.17 2.56 12.64
N ARG A 181 -3.24 2.85 13.55
CA ARG A 181 -3.47 3.68 14.74
C ARG A 181 -3.43 5.15 14.34
N ILE A 182 -4.54 5.88 14.54
CA ILE A 182 -4.69 7.27 14.09
C ILE A 182 -3.65 8.18 14.75
N GLU A 183 -3.39 8.03 16.03
CA GLU A 183 -2.39 8.83 16.74
C GLU A 183 -1.01 8.77 16.06
N SER A 184 -0.57 7.59 15.67
CA SER A 184 0.71 7.40 14.99
C SER A 184 0.76 8.13 13.65
N ILE A 185 -0.34 8.08 12.86
CA ILE A 185 -0.45 8.81 11.60
C ILE A 185 -0.35 10.31 11.81
N LEU A 186 -1.12 10.84 12.77
CA LEU A 186 -1.12 12.27 13.08
C LEU A 186 0.26 12.78 13.47
N ARG A 187 1.04 11.98 14.18
CA ARG A 187 2.43 12.31 14.54
C ARG A 187 3.41 12.21 13.37
N CYS A 188 3.23 11.25 12.48
CA CYS A 188 4.15 11.02 11.36
C CYS A 188 3.93 11.97 10.18
N ILE A 189 2.68 12.24 9.82
CA ILE A 189 2.30 12.96 8.58
C ILE A 189 1.36 14.14 8.86
N GLY A 190 0.82 14.26 10.06
CA GLY A 190 -0.19 15.26 10.41
C GLY A 190 -1.60 14.80 10.02
N ASN A 191 -2.45 15.72 9.55
CA ASN A 191 -3.86 15.45 9.29
C ASN A 191 -4.15 14.71 7.98
N LYS A 192 -3.18 13.99 7.44
CA LYS A 192 -3.31 13.17 6.22
C LYS A 192 -2.90 11.74 6.52
N LEU A 193 -3.38 10.81 5.72
CA LEU A 193 -2.97 9.41 5.78
C LEU A 193 -1.74 9.16 4.89
N PHE A 194 -1.72 9.79 3.72
CA PHE A 194 -0.65 9.65 2.73
C PHE A 194 -0.15 11.02 2.25
N ILE A 195 1.01 11.03 1.65
CA ILE A 195 1.54 12.18 0.92
C ILE A 195 0.84 12.23 -0.45
N ASP A 196 0.00 13.25 -0.70
CA ASP A 196 -0.85 13.36 -1.90
C ASP A 196 -0.05 13.23 -3.21
N GLU A 197 1.17 13.76 -3.23
CA GLU A 197 1.99 13.83 -4.43
C GLU A 197 2.39 12.46 -4.99
N PHE A 198 2.32 11.40 -4.21
CA PHE A 198 2.57 10.05 -4.70
C PHE A 198 1.47 9.58 -5.64
N PHE A 199 0.24 10.04 -5.46
CA PHE A 199 -0.93 9.66 -6.24
C PHE A 199 -1.35 8.19 -6.06
N GLY A 200 -0.41 7.28 -5.98
CA GLY A 200 -0.54 5.84 -5.76
C GLY A 200 0.77 5.14 -6.09
N TYR A 201 0.94 3.93 -5.59
CA TYR A 201 2.14 3.08 -5.67
C TYR A 201 3.36 3.62 -4.92
N GLY A 202 3.80 2.88 -3.94
CA GLY A 202 4.91 3.23 -3.06
C GLY A 202 4.54 4.23 -1.96
N ASP A 203 3.31 4.66 -1.88
CA ASP A 203 2.74 5.47 -0.82
C ASP A 203 2.70 4.72 0.52
N ASP A 204 2.33 3.46 0.50
CA ASP A 204 2.39 2.53 1.63
C ASP A 204 3.84 2.29 2.10
N ASN A 205 4.78 2.14 1.17
CA ASN A 205 6.21 2.03 1.47
C ASN A 205 6.75 3.25 2.21
N VAL A 206 6.41 4.44 1.71
CA VAL A 206 6.82 5.72 2.31
C VAL A 206 6.22 5.87 3.70
N LEU A 207 4.91 5.59 3.85
CA LEU A 207 4.24 5.66 5.14
C LEU A 207 4.87 4.70 6.15
N GLY A 208 5.10 3.43 5.76
CA GLY A 208 5.73 2.44 6.62
C GLY A 208 7.12 2.89 7.08
N LEU A 209 7.98 3.35 6.17
CA LEU A 209 9.30 3.87 6.50
C LEU A 209 9.22 5.10 7.42
N MET A 210 8.28 6.01 7.19
CA MET A 210 8.09 7.18 8.07
C MET A 210 7.68 6.74 9.48
N MET A 211 6.77 5.79 9.63
CA MET A 211 6.38 5.24 10.94
C MET A 211 7.60 4.73 11.70
N TRP A 212 8.47 3.94 11.05
CA TRP A 212 9.72 3.48 11.66
C TRP A 212 10.66 4.61 12.07
N ASN A 213 10.73 5.69 11.29
CA ASN A 213 11.53 6.85 11.62
C ASN A 213 11.04 7.60 12.86
N TYR A 214 9.74 7.55 13.13
CA TYR A 214 9.12 8.11 14.33
C TYR A 214 9.07 7.14 15.53
N GLY A 215 9.72 5.96 15.41
CA GLY A 215 9.81 4.96 16.47
C GLY A 215 8.61 4.02 16.57
N TYR A 216 7.64 4.13 15.66
CA TYR A 216 6.51 3.21 15.56
C TYR A 216 6.85 1.96 14.76
N LYS A 217 6.06 0.91 14.96
CA LYS A 217 6.25 -0.40 14.35
C LYS A 217 5.14 -0.72 13.35
N SER A 218 5.50 -1.37 12.24
CA SER A 218 4.59 -2.04 11.33
C SER A 218 4.68 -3.54 11.57
N VAL A 219 3.54 -4.21 11.77
CA VAL A 219 3.49 -5.61 12.20
C VAL A 219 2.58 -6.44 11.28
N ALA A 220 3.09 -7.53 10.76
CA ALA A 220 2.29 -8.59 10.15
C ALA A 220 1.79 -9.54 11.24
N ILE A 221 0.49 -9.88 11.23
CA ILE A 221 -0.11 -10.83 12.18
C ILE A 221 -0.51 -12.12 11.47
N PRO A 222 -0.47 -13.29 12.16
CA PRO A 222 -0.75 -14.60 11.55
C PRO A 222 -2.25 -14.88 11.35
N GLU A 223 -3.08 -13.85 11.29
CA GLU A 223 -4.52 -13.94 11.12
C GLU A 223 -4.93 -13.62 9.69
N VAL A 224 -5.79 -14.48 9.12
CA VAL A 224 -6.42 -14.18 7.83
C VAL A 224 -7.55 -13.18 8.05
N VAL A 225 -7.48 -12.03 7.36
CA VAL A 225 -8.42 -10.92 7.57
C VAL A 225 -9.24 -10.57 6.33
N ALA A 226 -8.74 -10.85 5.13
CA ALA A 226 -9.44 -10.51 3.89
C ALA A 226 -9.07 -11.43 2.73
N ALA A 227 -9.89 -11.39 1.68
CA ALA A 227 -9.55 -11.91 0.36
C ALA A 227 -9.59 -10.75 -0.66
N HIS A 228 -8.61 -10.66 -1.56
CA HIS A 228 -8.43 -9.54 -2.49
C HIS A 228 -8.33 -10.03 -3.93
N ALA A 229 -9.13 -9.45 -4.81
CA ALA A 229 -9.22 -9.87 -6.22
C ALA A 229 -8.14 -9.25 -7.13
N ARG A 230 -7.22 -8.53 -6.57
CA ARG A 230 -6.06 -7.80 -7.14
C ARG A 230 -6.01 -7.67 -8.68
N ASN A 231 -5.74 -6.47 -9.18
CA ASN A 231 -5.56 -6.13 -10.61
C ASN A 231 -6.84 -6.11 -11.47
N LEU A 232 -8.02 -6.05 -10.88
CA LEU A 232 -9.25 -5.92 -11.66
C LEU A 232 -9.49 -4.47 -12.13
N THR A 233 -9.03 -3.47 -11.37
CA THR A 233 -9.30 -2.04 -11.65
C THR A 233 -8.22 -1.40 -12.54
N PHE A 234 -6.95 -1.75 -12.37
CA PHE A 234 -5.85 -1.26 -13.20
C PHE A 234 -5.28 -2.40 -14.06
N GLY A 235 -5.45 -2.36 -15.36
CA GLY A 235 -4.83 -3.34 -16.27
C GLY A 235 -3.32 -3.48 -16.01
N ARG A 236 -2.82 -4.71 -15.90
CA ARG A 236 -1.41 -5.06 -15.54
C ARG A 236 -0.30 -4.37 -16.36
N LYS A 237 -0.62 -3.72 -17.48
CA LYS A 237 0.35 -3.14 -18.42
C LYS A 237 0.10 -1.67 -18.74
N SER A 238 -0.51 -0.91 -17.83
CA SER A 238 -0.69 0.51 -18.03
C SER A 238 0.66 1.25 -18.03
N ALA A 239 0.92 2.02 -19.08
CA ALA A 239 2.10 2.87 -19.17
C ALA A 239 2.13 3.91 -18.05
N PHE A 240 0.95 4.37 -17.61
CA PHE A 240 0.79 5.28 -16.46
C PHE A 240 1.23 4.62 -15.15
N LEU A 241 0.89 3.35 -14.94
CA LEU A 241 1.35 2.57 -13.79
C LEU A 241 2.88 2.47 -13.75
N ALA A 242 3.50 2.16 -14.90
CA ALA A 242 4.95 2.10 -15.01
C ALA A 242 5.61 3.46 -14.72
N TYR A 243 4.98 4.56 -15.17
CA TYR A 243 5.40 5.92 -14.87
C TYR A 243 5.35 6.20 -13.36
N LEU A 244 4.23 5.91 -12.69
CA LEU A 244 4.07 6.17 -11.25
C LEU A 244 5.09 5.39 -10.43
N ASN A 245 5.26 4.09 -10.69
CA ASN A 245 6.22 3.26 -9.99
C ASN A 245 7.66 3.79 -10.12
N GLU A 246 8.09 4.15 -11.32
CA GLU A 246 9.44 4.66 -11.55
C GLU A 246 9.62 6.05 -10.93
N ARG A 247 8.70 6.98 -11.16
CA ARG A 247 8.71 8.34 -10.57
C ARG A 247 8.83 8.28 -9.05
N ASN A 248 7.98 7.47 -8.42
CA ASN A 248 7.90 7.38 -6.96
C ASN A 248 9.13 6.70 -6.37
N ARG A 249 9.67 5.66 -7.05
CA ARG A 249 10.93 5.03 -6.65
C ARG A 249 12.11 5.98 -6.72
N ILE A 250 12.21 6.79 -7.77
CA ILE A 250 13.25 7.82 -7.90
C ILE A 250 13.12 8.87 -6.78
N ALA A 251 11.88 9.34 -6.51
CA ALA A 251 11.64 10.28 -5.43
C ALA A 251 12.03 9.68 -4.07
N LEU A 252 11.63 8.45 -3.78
CA LEU A 252 11.98 7.73 -2.55
C LEU A 252 13.51 7.57 -2.43
N THR A 253 14.20 7.21 -3.51
CA THR A 253 15.67 7.09 -3.53
C THR A 253 16.34 8.39 -3.11
N LEU A 254 15.83 9.52 -3.58
CA LEU A 254 16.43 10.82 -3.31
C LEU A 254 16.13 11.38 -1.91
N ILE A 255 15.02 10.97 -1.29
CA ILE A 255 14.65 11.39 0.08
C ILE A 255 15.12 10.44 1.17
N THR A 256 15.81 9.36 0.82
CA THR A 256 16.33 8.36 1.77
C THR A 256 17.84 8.38 1.86
N ASN A 257 18.40 7.65 2.83
CA ASN A 257 19.85 7.46 3.02
C ASN A 257 20.36 6.11 2.50
N THR A 258 19.65 5.46 1.55
CA THR A 258 20.16 4.20 0.99
C THR A 258 21.58 4.35 0.47
N ARG A 259 22.46 3.40 0.80
CA ARG A 259 23.84 3.35 0.31
C ARG A 259 23.92 3.16 -1.20
N TYR A 260 22.91 2.56 -1.83
CA TYR A 260 22.86 2.32 -3.28
C TYR A 260 22.18 3.44 -4.08
N LYS A 261 22.08 4.65 -3.54
CA LYS A 261 21.45 5.79 -4.22
C LYS A 261 21.98 6.00 -5.64
N SER A 262 23.31 6.04 -5.80
CA SER A 262 23.95 6.21 -7.11
C SER A 262 23.64 5.06 -8.06
N VAL A 263 23.65 3.82 -7.57
CA VAL A 263 23.32 2.62 -8.36
C VAL A 263 21.90 2.70 -8.88
N VAL A 264 20.92 3.03 -8.02
CA VAL A 264 19.50 3.13 -8.41
C VAL A 264 19.30 4.22 -9.46
N LEU A 265 19.93 5.39 -9.29
CA LEU A 265 19.81 6.51 -10.22
C LEU A 265 20.49 6.22 -11.57
N LEU A 266 21.69 5.65 -11.55
CA LEU A 266 22.39 5.24 -12.77
C LEU A 266 21.61 4.15 -13.52
N TYR A 267 21.02 3.21 -12.80
CA TYR A 267 20.17 2.19 -13.40
C TYR A 267 18.93 2.82 -14.06
N ALA A 268 18.24 3.75 -13.38
CA ALA A 268 17.09 4.46 -13.95
C ALA A 268 17.49 5.26 -15.21
N LEU A 269 18.63 5.94 -15.18
CA LEU A 269 19.17 6.67 -16.34
C LEU A 269 19.49 5.72 -17.50
N ASN A 270 20.24 4.65 -17.24
CA ASN A 270 20.57 3.64 -18.26
C ASN A 270 19.33 3.02 -18.87
N TYR A 271 18.33 2.71 -18.03
CA TYR A 271 17.07 2.15 -18.49
C TYR A 271 16.27 3.13 -19.36
N MET A 272 16.28 4.43 -19.00
CA MET A 272 15.70 5.49 -19.83
C MET A 272 16.40 5.58 -21.19
N LEU A 273 17.75 5.65 -21.22
CA LEU A 273 18.53 5.75 -22.46
C LEU A 273 18.30 4.55 -23.40
N ARG A 274 18.24 3.33 -22.84
CA ARG A 274 17.92 2.12 -23.61
C ARG A 274 16.51 2.16 -24.22
N ASN A 275 15.53 2.69 -23.50
CA ASN A 275 14.16 2.82 -24.03
C ASN A 275 14.07 3.89 -25.12
N ILE A 276 14.82 4.99 -25.00
CA ILE A 276 14.95 6.00 -26.07
C ILE A 276 15.56 5.36 -27.31
N ALA A 277 16.70 4.67 -27.19
CA ALA A 277 17.34 4.00 -28.30
C ALA A 277 16.44 2.94 -28.96
N ALA A 278 15.74 2.12 -28.18
CA ALA A 278 14.80 1.13 -28.69
C ALA A 278 13.60 1.76 -29.38
N SER A 279 13.15 2.93 -28.94
CA SER A 279 12.07 3.69 -29.58
C SER A 279 12.51 4.28 -30.91
N THR A 280 13.72 4.85 -31.01
CA THR A 280 14.29 5.35 -32.28
C THR A 280 14.47 4.24 -33.30
N LEU A 281 14.75 3.03 -32.85
CA LEU A 281 14.84 1.84 -33.71
C LEU A 281 13.47 1.19 -33.98
N LYS A 282 12.35 1.83 -33.62
CA LYS A 282 10.97 1.34 -33.77
C LYS A 282 10.70 -0.03 -33.10
N MET A 283 11.52 -0.43 -32.14
CA MET A 283 11.36 -1.68 -31.38
C MET A 283 10.34 -1.56 -30.25
N TRP A 284 10.05 -0.33 -29.81
CA TRP A 284 9.09 -0.01 -28.74
C TRP A 284 8.29 1.24 -29.08
N PRO A 285 7.03 1.37 -28.59
CA PRO A 285 6.24 2.59 -28.78
C PRO A 285 6.94 3.82 -28.19
N GLU A 286 6.93 4.94 -28.89
CA GLU A 286 7.49 6.22 -28.41
C GLU A 286 6.92 6.68 -27.06
N SER A 287 5.67 6.31 -26.77
CA SER A 287 5.02 6.61 -25.51
C SER A 287 5.76 6.03 -24.30
N TYR A 288 6.42 4.89 -24.41
CA TYR A 288 7.20 4.29 -23.31
C TYR A 288 8.51 5.04 -23.04
N ALA A 289 9.20 5.47 -24.08
CA ALA A 289 10.44 6.23 -23.93
C ALA A 289 10.21 7.60 -23.29
N SER A 290 9.21 8.34 -23.78
CA SER A 290 8.82 9.66 -23.25
C SER A 290 8.33 9.56 -21.78
N MET A 291 7.58 8.53 -21.43
CA MET A 291 7.11 8.31 -20.06
C MET A 291 8.26 8.01 -19.09
N ARG A 292 9.27 7.26 -19.50
CA ARG A 292 10.46 6.97 -18.66
C ARG A 292 11.30 8.23 -18.41
N ALA A 293 11.54 9.04 -19.45
CA ALA A 293 12.19 10.31 -19.29
C ALA A 293 11.42 11.24 -18.35
N ARG A 294 10.11 11.32 -18.52
CA ARG A 294 9.21 12.10 -17.67
C ARG A 294 9.23 11.59 -16.23
N ALA A 295 9.20 10.28 -16.00
CA ALA A 295 9.25 9.69 -14.67
C ALA A 295 10.54 10.09 -13.92
N LEU A 296 11.70 10.11 -14.59
CA LEU A 296 12.97 10.54 -14.00
C LEU A 296 12.91 12.01 -13.58
N ILE A 297 12.50 12.89 -14.50
CA ILE A 297 12.41 14.33 -14.24
C ILE A 297 11.43 14.65 -13.12
N ASP A 298 10.23 14.07 -13.20
CA ASP A 298 9.16 14.33 -12.22
C ASP A 298 9.48 13.69 -10.86
N GLY A 299 10.18 12.55 -10.83
CA GLY A 299 10.69 11.94 -9.59
C GLY A 299 11.71 12.83 -8.89
N ILE A 300 12.62 13.47 -9.64
CA ILE A 300 13.58 14.44 -9.08
C ILE A 300 12.84 15.69 -8.55
N LYS A 301 11.87 16.21 -9.31
CA LYS A 301 11.05 17.35 -8.86
C LYS A 301 10.27 17.02 -7.59
N LEU A 302 9.65 15.83 -7.53
CA LEU A 302 8.93 15.35 -6.37
C LEU A 302 9.87 15.26 -5.16
N ALA A 303 11.03 14.66 -5.31
CA ALA A 303 12.02 14.57 -4.24
C ALA A 303 12.44 15.94 -3.71
N ARG A 304 12.72 16.92 -4.60
CA ARG A 304 13.04 18.31 -4.20
C ARG A 304 11.90 18.92 -3.38
N LYS A 305 10.65 18.75 -3.82
CA LYS A 305 9.47 19.24 -3.11
C LYS A 305 9.32 18.60 -1.72
N LEU A 306 9.55 17.29 -1.61
CA LEU A 306 9.49 16.60 -0.32
C LEU A 306 10.63 17.02 0.61
N ARG A 307 11.83 17.15 0.10
CA ARG A 307 12.99 17.62 0.88
C ARG A 307 12.84 19.07 1.36
N SER A 308 12.24 19.97 0.57
CA SER A 308 11.96 21.34 1.01
C SER A 308 10.95 21.42 2.15
N ARG A 309 10.16 20.35 2.38
CA ARG A 309 9.27 20.18 3.55
C ARG A 309 9.95 19.46 4.72
N GLY A 310 11.26 19.22 4.65
CA GLY A 310 12.00 18.50 5.67
C GLY A 310 11.83 16.97 5.66
N ILE A 311 11.21 16.40 4.62
CA ILE A 311 11.03 14.95 4.53
C ILE A 311 12.34 14.30 4.11
N PHE A 312 12.94 13.61 5.06
CA PHE A 312 14.09 12.74 4.88
C PHE A 312 13.91 11.47 5.71
N ILE A 313 14.16 10.32 5.13
CA ILE A 313 13.85 9.02 5.72
C ILE A 313 15.15 8.20 5.86
N ASP A 314 15.44 7.81 7.09
CA ASP A 314 16.46 6.81 7.37
C ASP A 314 15.86 5.41 7.22
N ILE A 315 16.19 4.74 6.11
CA ILE A 315 15.64 3.41 5.83
C ILE A 315 16.14 2.35 6.81
N TYR A 316 17.32 2.57 7.42
CA TYR A 316 17.94 1.60 8.32
C TYR A 316 17.27 1.52 9.72
N LYS A 317 16.31 2.41 10.00
CA LYS A 317 15.44 2.32 11.17
C LYS A 317 14.33 1.28 11.02
N ALA A 318 14.05 0.86 9.78
CA ALA A 318 13.04 -0.16 9.47
C ALA A 318 13.71 -1.53 9.24
N PRO A 319 12.96 -2.64 9.40
CA PRO A 319 13.41 -3.93 8.92
C PRO A 319 13.51 -3.89 7.40
N LEU A 320 14.70 -4.23 6.86
CA LEU A 320 15.01 -4.18 5.44
C LEU A 320 15.62 -5.49 4.96
N ILE A 321 15.44 -5.75 3.67
CA ILE A 321 16.24 -6.77 2.98
C ILE A 321 17.59 -6.15 2.59
N LYS A 322 18.64 -6.57 3.29
CA LYS A 322 20.00 -6.11 2.99
C LYS A 322 20.55 -6.80 1.76
N ILE A 323 21.25 -6.04 0.93
CA ILE A 323 21.87 -6.50 -0.31
C ILE A 323 23.37 -6.69 -0.07
N PRO A 324 23.89 -7.94 -0.07
CA PRO A 324 25.28 -8.23 0.27
C PRO A 324 26.21 -8.08 -0.95
N LEU A 325 26.07 -6.99 -1.73
CA LEU A 325 26.83 -6.77 -2.96
C LEU A 325 27.67 -5.49 -2.87
N GLY A 326 28.83 -5.47 -3.51
CA GLY A 326 29.58 -4.26 -3.78
C GLY A 326 28.85 -3.37 -4.81
N TYR A 327 29.26 -2.08 -4.92
CA TYR A 327 28.57 -1.13 -5.82
C TYR A 327 28.59 -1.55 -7.30
N ILE A 328 29.70 -2.12 -7.78
CA ILE A 328 29.86 -2.56 -9.17
C ILE A 328 28.96 -3.77 -9.43
N GLU A 329 29.01 -4.77 -8.56
CA GLU A 329 28.17 -5.96 -8.65
C GLU A 329 26.68 -5.61 -8.57
N ALA A 330 26.33 -4.68 -7.65
CA ALA A 330 24.99 -4.17 -7.48
C ALA A 330 24.44 -3.51 -8.76
N PHE A 331 25.27 -2.76 -9.48
CA PHE A 331 24.87 -2.13 -10.75
C PHE A 331 24.52 -3.16 -11.81
N PHE A 332 25.35 -4.18 -11.99
CA PHE A 332 25.09 -5.25 -12.97
C PHE A 332 23.99 -6.22 -12.53
N ALA A 333 23.81 -6.39 -11.22
CA ALA A 333 22.81 -7.28 -10.63
C ALA A 333 21.44 -6.63 -10.45
N ALA A 334 21.32 -5.30 -10.50
CA ALA A 334 20.11 -4.54 -10.12
C ALA A 334 18.80 -5.04 -10.78
N ARG A 335 18.88 -5.70 -11.93
CA ARG A 335 17.74 -6.32 -12.61
C ARG A 335 17.50 -7.78 -12.18
N ARG A 336 18.51 -8.48 -11.66
CA ARG A 336 18.47 -9.93 -11.36
C ARG A 336 18.47 -10.23 -9.86
N VAL A 337 18.77 -9.23 -9.02
CA VAL A 337 18.93 -9.42 -7.57
C VAL A 337 17.64 -9.94 -6.96
N ALA A 338 16.49 -9.39 -7.32
CA ALA A 338 15.22 -9.84 -6.79
C ALA A 338 14.98 -11.35 -7.04
N SER A 339 15.22 -11.83 -8.26
CA SER A 339 14.92 -13.23 -8.61
C SER A 339 15.98 -14.22 -8.14
N LYS A 340 17.26 -13.82 -8.03
CA LYS A 340 18.36 -14.74 -7.75
C LYS A 340 18.74 -14.82 -6.27
N TYR A 341 18.56 -13.73 -5.52
CA TYR A 341 18.93 -13.66 -4.09
C TYR A 341 17.75 -13.84 -3.16
N PHE A 342 16.53 -13.73 -3.67
CA PHE A 342 15.30 -13.72 -2.86
C PHE A 342 14.43 -14.98 -3.01
N ASP A 343 14.89 -16.01 -3.73
CA ASP A 343 14.25 -17.33 -3.62
C ASP A 343 14.28 -17.78 -2.16
N ASN A 344 13.07 -17.96 -1.58
CA ASN A 344 12.87 -18.28 -0.16
C ASN A 344 13.39 -17.25 0.86
N TRP A 345 13.57 -15.97 0.46
CA TRP A 345 13.95 -14.90 1.40
C TRP A 345 12.97 -14.78 2.57
N ASP A 346 11.69 -14.99 2.30
CA ASP A 346 10.60 -14.99 3.25
C ASP A 346 10.80 -16.01 4.38
N VAL A 347 11.29 -17.20 4.08
CA VAL A 347 11.62 -18.23 5.08
C VAL A 347 12.80 -17.80 5.96
N ARG A 348 13.80 -17.14 5.39
CA ARG A 348 14.98 -16.67 6.14
C ARG A 348 14.65 -15.51 7.07
N ILE A 349 13.83 -14.56 6.63
CA ILE A 349 13.44 -13.38 7.41
C ILE A 349 12.58 -13.76 8.63
N LEU A 350 11.69 -14.75 8.49
CA LEU A 350 10.82 -15.19 9.58
C LEU A 350 11.60 -15.66 10.83
N ASN A 351 12.83 -16.07 10.67
CA ASN A 351 13.68 -16.49 11.80
C ASN A 351 14.32 -15.31 12.57
N TYR A 352 14.27 -14.07 12.04
CA TYR A 352 15.05 -12.95 12.59
C TYR A 352 14.22 -11.76 13.06
N LEU A 353 12.92 -11.71 12.75
CA LEU A 353 12.10 -10.48 12.92
C LEU A 353 10.79 -10.74 13.67
N ILE A 354 10.76 -11.72 14.57
CA ILE A 354 9.59 -11.96 15.43
C ILE A 354 9.36 -10.72 16.29
N ALA A 355 8.14 -10.18 16.29
CA ALA A 355 7.72 -9.13 17.20
C ALA A 355 7.48 -9.77 18.57
N GLU A 356 8.25 -9.34 19.57
CA GLU A 356 8.07 -9.73 20.97
C GLU A 356 6.87 -9.02 21.61
#